data_f3e82f05ab98ff4482c889c38826d42d
#
_entry.id   f3e82f05ab98ff4482c889c38826d42d
#
_cell.length_a   1.000
_cell.length_b   1.000
_cell.length_c   1.000
_cell.angle_alpha   90.00
_cell.angle_beta   90.00
_cell.angle_gamma   90.00
#
_symmetry.space_group_name_H-M   'P 1'
#
loop_
_entity.id
_entity.type
_entity.pdbx_description
1 polymer ?
#
loop_
_entity_poly.entity_id
_entity_poly.type
_entity_poly.pdbx_seq_one_letter_code
_entity_poly.pdbx_strand_id
1 'polypeptide(L)'
;MKIGFIGTGYIAKSVITGILGCKLKINKIYISQRNKKISNFLSKKSRKIVIINNNQEIINRSNWVFLSVTPKVGNSILKCLNFKSNQTIVSFISTIKMSQLKKYVKVKAKIVRAIPLPPISLRKGPVPIFPPNKKVKNFFNKLGTTVEIGNEKLSKNFWATSGMYASFYELLSTMSNWLVKRGIKRDKAQKYITSLFVALSENAIVNSKKDLKHLVKDSQTPRGLNEQGVKELRKAGFYRSNEKTLNSILKRLNKV
;
A
#
# COMPACT_ATOMS: atom_id res chain seq x y z
N MET A 1 9.22 21.23 -1.91
CA MET A 1 9.87 19.99 -2.37
C MET A 1 9.41 19.67 -3.79
N LYS A 2 10.29 19.24 -4.68
CA LYS A 2 9.98 18.77 -6.04
C LYS A 2 10.08 17.24 -6.05
N ILE A 3 9.07 16.56 -6.55
CA ILE A 3 9.02 15.07 -6.57
C ILE A 3 8.78 14.57 -7.99
N GLY A 4 9.37 13.44 -8.32
CA GLY A 4 9.25 12.80 -9.63
C GLY A 4 8.81 11.34 -9.54
N PHE A 5 7.96 10.90 -10.45
CA PHE A 5 7.50 9.53 -10.55
C PHE A 5 7.97 8.90 -11.87
N ILE A 6 8.83 7.91 -11.77
CA ILE A 6 9.20 7.04 -12.89
C ILE A 6 8.19 5.91 -12.95
N GLY A 7 7.30 5.99 -13.94
CA GLY A 7 6.11 5.13 -14.04
C GLY A 7 4.87 5.78 -13.41
N THR A 8 3.83 5.93 -14.23
CA THR A 8 2.54 6.55 -13.85
C THR A 8 1.44 5.50 -13.96
N GLY A 9 1.53 4.47 -13.12
CA GLY A 9 0.53 3.41 -12.98
C GLY A 9 -0.50 3.70 -11.89
N TYR A 10 -1.31 2.69 -11.54
CA TYR A 10 -2.37 2.81 -10.51
C TYR A 10 -1.83 3.21 -9.15
N ILE A 11 -0.69 2.65 -8.70
CA ILE A 11 -0.08 3.00 -7.41
C ILE A 11 0.43 4.44 -7.42
N ALA A 12 1.12 4.88 -8.48
CA ALA A 12 1.52 6.28 -8.61
C ALA A 12 0.30 7.22 -8.56
N LYS A 13 -0.79 6.88 -9.29
CA LYS A 13 -2.06 7.61 -9.24
C LYS A 13 -2.58 7.74 -7.81
N SER A 14 -2.65 6.62 -7.07
CA SER A 14 -3.17 6.60 -5.70
C SER A 14 -2.33 7.44 -4.75
N VAL A 15 -1.00 7.31 -4.81
CA VAL A 15 -0.08 8.10 -3.98
C VAL A 15 -0.17 9.59 -4.30
N ILE A 16 -0.18 9.96 -5.59
CA ILE A 16 -0.31 11.37 -6.03
C ILE A 16 -1.65 11.95 -5.58
N THR A 17 -2.75 11.20 -5.72
CA THR A 17 -4.08 11.63 -5.23
C THR A 17 -4.05 11.88 -3.72
N GLY A 18 -3.46 10.98 -2.94
CA GLY A 18 -3.27 11.18 -1.50
C GLY A 18 -2.44 12.43 -1.17
N ILE A 19 -1.34 12.66 -1.90
CA ILE A 19 -0.49 13.85 -1.76
C ILE A 19 -1.29 15.14 -2.00
N LEU A 20 -2.10 15.19 -3.04
CA LEU A 20 -2.92 16.36 -3.35
C LEU A 20 -3.96 16.65 -2.25
N GLY A 21 -4.43 15.63 -1.56
CA GLY A 21 -5.41 15.74 -0.47
C GLY A 21 -4.81 16.02 0.91
N CYS A 22 -3.50 16.24 1.05
CA CYS A 22 -2.86 16.48 2.35
C CYS A 22 -2.02 17.76 2.37
N LYS A 23 -1.65 18.21 3.59
CA LYS A 23 -0.84 19.44 3.81
C LYS A 23 0.67 19.20 3.61
N LEU A 24 1.07 18.46 2.56
CA LEU A 24 2.49 18.34 2.19
C LEU A 24 2.92 19.55 1.34
N LYS A 25 4.04 20.18 1.71
CA LYS A 25 4.61 21.33 0.96
C LYS A 25 5.32 20.83 -0.30
N ILE A 26 4.53 20.43 -1.33
CA ILE A 26 5.00 20.02 -2.64
C ILE A 26 4.87 21.19 -3.62
N ASN A 27 5.98 21.55 -4.27
CA ASN A 27 6.03 22.62 -5.26
C ASN A 27 5.65 22.13 -6.66
N LYS A 28 6.25 21.00 -7.08
CA LYS A 28 5.98 20.37 -8.38
C LYS A 28 6.03 18.85 -8.26
N ILE A 29 5.21 18.18 -9.08
CA ILE A 29 5.13 16.72 -9.24
C ILE A 29 5.38 16.42 -10.71
N TYR A 30 6.52 15.84 -11.03
CA TYR A 30 6.87 15.40 -12.37
C TYR A 30 6.46 13.97 -12.56
N ILE A 31 5.74 13.64 -13.62
CA ILE A 31 5.23 12.29 -13.89
C ILE A 31 5.56 11.86 -15.31
N SER A 32 5.86 10.57 -15.51
CA SER A 32 6.11 10.02 -16.84
C SER A 32 4.81 9.89 -17.65
N GLN A 33 4.90 10.04 -18.96
CA GLN A 33 3.74 9.99 -19.87
C GLN A 33 3.28 8.56 -20.19
N ARG A 34 4.02 7.52 -19.81
CA ARG A 34 3.81 6.15 -20.31
C ARG A 34 2.35 5.67 -20.30
N ASN A 35 1.57 5.97 -19.26
CA ASN A 35 0.13 5.74 -19.25
C ASN A 35 -0.59 7.06 -19.48
N LYS A 36 -0.85 7.39 -20.76
CA LYS A 36 -1.49 8.66 -21.18
C LYS A 36 -2.81 8.93 -20.45
N LYS A 37 -3.66 7.89 -20.25
CA LYS A 37 -4.95 8.03 -19.56
C LYS A 37 -4.76 8.50 -18.11
N ILE A 38 -3.84 7.89 -17.38
CA ILE A 38 -3.58 8.25 -15.97
C ILE A 38 -2.82 9.56 -15.86
N SER A 39 -1.81 9.81 -16.69
CA SER A 39 -1.04 11.05 -16.63
C SER A 39 -1.91 12.27 -16.97
N ASN A 40 -2.76 12.18 -17.99
CA ASN A 40 -3.71 13.24 -18.35
C ASN A 40 -4.77 13.46 -17.25
N PHE A 41 -5.28 12.39 -16.65
CA PHE A 41 -6.18 12.51 -15.50
C PHE A 41 -5.52 13.26 -14.34
N LEU A 42 -4.28 12.94 -14.01
CA LEU A 42 -3.56 13.57 -12.91
C LEU A 42 -3.20 15.03 -13.19
N SER A 43 -2.73 15.35 -14.39
CA SER A 43 -2.36 16.73 -14.76
C SER A 43 -3.55 17.70 -14.68
N LYS A 44 -4.77 17.22 -14.99
CA LYS A 44 -6.01 17.99 -14.82
C LYS A 44 -6.39 18.25 -13.35
N LYS A 45 -5.85 17.45 -12.40
CA LYS A 45 -6.17 17.59 -10.96
C LYS A 45 -5.41 18.75 -10.29
N SER A 46 -4.26 19.14 -10.79
CA SER A 46 -3.47 20.22 -10.19
C SER A 46 -2.41 20.79 -11.13
N ARG A 47 -2.29 22.13 -11.18
CA ARG A 47 -1.21 22.85 -11.88
C ARG A 47 0.21 22.53 -11.36
N LYS A 48 0.32 21.84 -10.23
CA LYS A 48 1.60 21.35 -9.71
C LYS A 48 2.11 20.12 -10.47
N ILE A 49 1.26 19.41 -11.21
CA ILE A 49 1.60 18.17 -11.92
C ILE A 49 2.05 18.53 -13.34
N VAL A 50 3.24 18.07 -13.70
CA VAL A 50 3.86 18.28 -15.01
C VAL A 50 4.19 16.92 -15.61
N ILE A 51 3.64 16.65 -16.80
CA ILE A 51 3.95 15.45 -17.57
C ILE A 51 5.28 15.67 -18.29
N ILE A 52 6.19 14.71 -18.20
CA ILE A 52 7.50 14.72 -18.84
C ILE A 52 7.70 13.38 -19.58
N ASN A 53 8.14 13.45 -20.84
CA ASN A 53 8.33 12.25 -21.67
C ASN A 53 9.64 11.53 -21.34
N ASN A 54 10.66 12.27 -20.90
CA ASN A 54 11.98 11.72 -20.61
C ASN A 54 12.13 11.44 -19.11
N ASN A 55 12.40 10.19 -18.74
CA ASN A 55 12.60 9.79 -17.35
C ASN A 55 13.83 10.44 -16.71
N GLN A 56 14.92 10.67 -17.46
CA GLN A 56 16.11 11.34 -16.95
C GLN A 56 15.81 12.78 -16.56
N GLU A 57 15.00 13.46 -17.35
CA GLU A 57 14.57 14.84 -17.04
C GLU A 57 13.73 14.89 -15.76
N ILE A 58 12.87 13.90 -15.53
CA ILE A 58 12.13 13.77 -14.26
C ILE A 58 13.09 13.68 -13.08
N ILE A 59 14.14 12.83 -13.19
CA ILE A 59 15.15 12.68 -12.15
C ILE A 59 15.88 14.01 -11.93
N ASN A 60 16.32 14.66 -13.00
CA ASN A 60 17.11 15.90 -12.93
C ASN A 60 16.37 17.04 -12.23
N ARG A 61 15.05 17.11 -12.36
CA ARG A 61 14.17 18.13 -11.77
C ARG A 61 13.68 17.83 -10.36
N SER A 62 13.95 16.62 -9.82
CA SER A 62 13.33 16.11 -8.57
C SER A 62 14.33 16.03 -7.42
N ASN A 63 13.88 16.36 -6.21
CA ASN A 63 14.59 16.09 -4.97
C ASN A 63 14.30 14.65 -4.47
N TRP A 64 13.05 14.18 -4.67
CA TRP A 64 12.63 12.83 -4.39
C TRP A 64 12.17 12.15 -5.67
N VAL A 65 12.65 10.92 -5.90
CA VAL A 65 12.30 10.12 -7.07
C VAL A 65 11.59 8.84 -6.62
N PHE A 66 10.36 8.68 -7.08
CA PHE A 66 9.54 7.50 -6.84
C PHE A 66 9.63 6.53 -8.03
N LEU A 67 10.11 5.33 -7.79
CA LEU A 67 10.20 4.27 -8.79
C LEU A 67 8.92 3.43 -8.73
N SER A 68 8.00 3.68 -9.67
CA SER A 68 6.64 3.11 -9.69
C SER A 68 6.36 2.36 -10.98
N VAL A 69 7.32 1.60 -11.45
CA VAL A 69 7.23 0.70 -12.63
C VAL A 69 7.10 -0.75 -12.20
N THR A 70 6.62 -1.62 -13.10
CA THR A 70 6.63 -3.06 -12.85
C THR A 70 8.06 -3.60 -12.78
N PRO A 71 8.34 -4.71 -12.08
CA PRO A 71 9.69 -5.25 -11.93
C PRO A 71 10.42 -5.47 -13.27
N LYS A 72 9.73 -6.07 -14.25
CA LYS A 72 10.28 -6.32 -15.60
C LYS A 72 10.77 -5.03 -16.26
N VAL A 73 9.95 -3.98 -16.21
CA VAL A 73 10.27 -2.66 -16.76
C VAL A 73 11.35 -1.95 -15.93
N GLY A 74 11.31 -2.11 -14.59
CA GLY A 74 12.29 -1.53 -13.69
C GLY A 74 13.71 -2.01 -14.01
N ASN A 75 13.91 -3.31 -14.23
CA ASN A 75 15.21 -3.88 -14.56
C ASN A 75 15.82 -3.31 -15.85
N SER A 76 15.02 -2.98 -16.86
CA SER A 76 15.52 -2.39 -18.12
C SER A 76 15.74 -0.89 -17.99
N ILE A 77 14.80 -0.14 -17.45
CA ILE A 77 14.85 1.33 -17.40
C ILE A 77 15.90 1.83 -16.41
N LEU A 78 15.97 1.26 -15.20
CA LEU A 78 16.84 1.79 -14.12
C LEU A 78 18.32 1.72 -14.44
N LYS A 79 18.75 0.77 -15.29
CA LYS A 79 20.14 0.64 -15.74
C LYS A 79 20.63 1.87 -16.53
N CYS A 80 19.73 2.52 -17.26
CA CYS A 80 20.01 3.65 -18.15
C CYS A 80 19.82 5.02 -17.50
N LEU A 81 19.44 5.06 -16.21
CA LEU A 81 19.15 6.30 -15.51
C LEU A 81 20.29 6.70 -14.57
N ASN A 82 20.59 8.00 -14.57
CA ASN A 82 21.59 8.62 -13.71
C ASN A 82 20.92 9.38 -12.58
N PHE A 83 21.17 8.95 -11.33
CA PHE A 83 20.65 9.56 -10.12
C PHE A 83 21.68 10.51 -9.51
N LYS A 84 21.25 11.39 -8.60
CA LYS A 84 22.12 12.31 -7.85
C LYS A 84 22.25 11.85 -6.40
N SER A 85 23.42 12.04 -5.80
CA SER A 85 23.71 11.60 -4.42
C SER A 85 22.85 12.30 -3.36
N ASN A 86 22.39 13.52 -3.64
CA ASN A 86 21.55 14.31 -2.74
C ASN A 86 20.05 13.98 -2.85
N GLN A 87 19.65 13.05 -3.72
CA GLN A 87 18.26 12.63 -3.88
C GLN A 87 17.82 11.61 -2.83
N THR A 88 16.53 11.58 -2.56
CA THR A 88 15.85 10.47 -1.86
C THR A 88 15.10 9.66 -2.89
N ILE A 89 15.45 8.38 -3.01
CA ILE A 89 14.85 7.44 -3.96
C ILE A 89 13.92 6.52 -3.20
N VAL A 90 12.64 6.53 -3.57
CA VAL A 90 11.60 5.68 -2.96
C VAL A 90 11.12 4.68 -3.99
N SER A 91 11.41 3.39 -3.76
CA SER A 91 11.00 2.33 -4.68
C SER A 91 9.68 1.68 -4.23
N PHE A 92 8.70 1.65 -5.12
CA PHE A 92 7.45 0.88 -4.95
C PHE A 92 7.56 -0.53 -5.57
N ILE A 93 8.75 -0.90 -6.06
CA ILE A 93 8.97 -2.19 -6.70
C ILE A 93 9.27 -3.23 -5.63
N SER A 94 8.30 -4.08 -5.32
CA SER A 94 8.37 -5.03 -4.21
C SER A 94 9.43 -6.13 -4.41
N THR A 95 9.65 -6.58 -5.64
CA THR A 95 10.48 -7.75 -5.96
C THR A 95 11.94 -7.44 -6.23
N ILE A 96 12.33 -6.17 -6.43
CA ILE A 96 13.74 -5.79 -6.60
C ILE A 96 14.39 -5.63 -5.21
N LYS A 97 15.41 -6.46 -4.93
CA LYS A 97 16.16 -6.41 -3.67
C LYS A 97 16.90 -5.08 -3.50
N MET A 98 17.14 -4.66 -2.27
CA MET A 98 17.86 -3.41 -1.96
C MET A 98 19.27 -3.41 -2.56
N SER A 99 19.97 -4.54 -2.54
CA SER A 99 21.29 -4.68 -3.17
C SER A 99 21.25 -4.38 -4.68
N GLN A 100 20.20 -4.84 -5.36
CA GLN A 100 20.00 -4.58 -6.79
C GLN A 100 19.61 -3.12 -7.06
N LEU A 101 18.75 -2.52 -6.21
CA LEU A 101 18.44 -1.08 -6.32
C LEU A 101 19.69 -0.21 -6.17
N LYS A 102 20.59 -0.55 -5.24
CA LYS A 102 21.87 0.15 -5.06
C LYS A 102 22.74 0.06 -6.32
N LYS A 103 22.79 -1.12 -6.98
CA LYS A 103 23.51 -1.30 -8.25
C LYS A 103 22.95 -0.45 -9.38
N TYR A 104 21.62 -0.27 -9.45
CA TYR A 104 20.99 0.57 -10.46
C TYR A 104 21.19 2.07 -10.19
N VAL A 105 21.16 2.49 -8.93
CA VAL A 105 21.30 3.90 -8.55
C VAL A 105 22.72 4.41 -8.74
N LYS A 106 23.75 3.56 -8.59
CA LYS A 106 25.19 3.83 -8.84
C LYS A 106 25.83 4.94 -7.99
N VAL A 107 25.05 5.74 -7.28
CA VAL A 107 25.53 6.83 -6.43
C VAL A 107 25.13 6.61 -4.97
N LYS A 108 25.80 7.29 -4.05
CA LYS A 108 25.53 7.21 -2.59
C LYS A 108 24.28 8.02 -2.20
N ALA A 109 23.13 7.67 -2.81
CA ALA A 109 21.83 8.29 -2.52
C ALA A 109 21.09 7.56 -1.41
N LYS A 110 20.07 8.21 -0.82
CA LYS A 110 19.17 7.58 0.16
C LYS A 110 18.12 6.76 -0.59
N ILE A 111 18.16 5.44 -0.44
CA ILE A 111 17.20 4.52 -1.08
C ILE A 111 16.32 3.90 0.00
N VAL A 112 15.00 4.01 -0.17
CA VAL A 112 14.00 3.37 0.70
C VAL A 112 12.98 2.65 -0.18
N ARG A 113 12.67 1.40 0.13
CA ARG A 113 11.54 0.70 -0.47
C ARG A 113 10.29 1.00 0.36
N ALA A 114 9.20 1.36 -0.29
CA ALA A 114 7.90 1.59 0.33
C ALA A 114 6.82 0.90 -0.50
N ILE A 115 5.91 0.16 0.14
CA ILE A 115 4.89 -0.61 -0.57
C ILE A 115 3.50 -0.15 -0.13
N PRO A 116 3.04 1.00 -0.65
CA PRO A 116 1.69 1.48 -0.37
C PRO A 116 0.63 0.63 -1.08
N LEU A 117 -0.56 0.60 -0.52
CA LEU A 117 -1.76 0.01 -1.12
C LEU A 117 -2.65 1.11 -1.74
N PRO A 118 -3.54 0.78 -2.69
CA PRO A 118 -4.41 1.76 -3.33
C PRO A 118 -5.21 2.69 -2.40
N PRO A 119 -5.67 2.26 -1.21
CA PRO A 119 -6.34 3.16 -0.25
C PRO A 119 -5.51 4.33 0.26
N ILE A 120 -4.21 4.40 -0.06
CA ILE A 120 -3.36 5.57 0.21
C ILE A 120 -3.91 6.85 -0.44
N SER A 121 -4.72 6.71 -1.50
CA SER A 121 -5.45 7.83 -2.10
C SER A 121 -6.44 8.50 -1.13
N LEU A 122 -6.93 7.74 -0.16
CA LEU A 122 -7.79 8.20 0.94
C LEU A 122 -6.98 8.58 2.19
N ARG A 123 -5.66 8.54 2.11
CA ARG A 123 -4.74 8.72 3.25
C ARG A 123 -4.96 7.67 4.35
N LYS A 124 -5.27 6.45 3.96
CA LYS A 124 -5.51 5.29 4.82
C LYS A 124 -4.64 4.10 4.39
N GLY A 125 -4.43 3.19 5.32
CA GLY A 125 -3.75 1.92 5.10
C GLY A 125 -2.26 1.93 5.45
N PRO A 126 -1.66 0.73 5.55
CA PRO A 126 -0.27 0.57 5.93
C PRO A 126 0.67 0.91 4.77
N VAL A 127 1.81 1.52 5.12
CA VAL A 127 2.93 1.72 4.21
C VAL A 127 4.19 1.13 4.86
N PRO A 128 4.48 -0.15 4.63
CA PRO A 128 5.73 -0.74 5.09
C PRO A 128 6.92 -0.11 4.35
N ILE A 129 7.96 0.30 5.09
CA ILE A 129 9.19 0.87 4.54
C ILE A 129 10.43 0.10 4.99
N PHE A 130 11.41 -0.06 4.09
CA PHE A 130 12.71 -0.68 4.34
C PHE A 130 13.82 0.04 3.56
N PRO A 131 14.97 0.34 4.16
CA PRO A 131 15.24 0.36 5.58
C PRO A 131 14.51 1.49 6.30
N PRO A 132 14.49 1.51 7.64
CA PRO A 132 13.94 2.61 8.43
C PRO A 132 14.53 3.96 8.00
N ASN A 133 13.67 4.98 7.83
CA ASN A 133 14.11 6.31 7.45
C ASN A 133 13.14 7.37 7.95
N LYS A 134 13.57 8.20 8.89
CA LYS A 134 12.74 9.23 9.54
C LYS A 134 12.05 10.20 8.56
N LYS A 135 12.76 10.66 7.50
CA LYS A 135 12.18 11.59 6.52
C LYS A 135 11.08 10.92 5.69
N VAL A 136 11.32 9.68 5.23
CA VAL A 136 10.35 8.90 4.44
C VAL A 136 9.17 8.49 5.32
N LYS A 137 9.40 8.08 6.57
CA LYS A 137 8.34 7.82 7.57
C LYS A 137 7.44 9.02 7.75
N ASN A 138 8.01 10.20 8.01
CA ASN A 138 7.24 11.42 8.21
C ASN A 138 6.42 11.82 6.96
N PHE A 139 6.94 11.55 5.76
CA PHE A 139 6.22 11.75 4.51
C PHE A 139 5.01 10.82 4.42
N PHE A 140 5.20 9.51 4.60
CA PHE A 140 4.11 8.54 4.47
C PHE A 140 3.11 8.58 5.62
N ASN A 141 3.49 9.04 6.81
CA ASN A 141 2.55 9.27 7.92
C ASN A 141 1.50 10.36 7.62
N LYS A 142 1.70 11.19 6.59
CA LYS A 142 0.66 12.09 6.07
C LYS A 142 -0.29 11.41 5.08
N LEU A 143 0.04 10.20 4.64
CA LEU A 143 -0.67 9.45 3.60
C LEU A 143 -1.22 8.11 4.10
N GLY A 144 -0.88 7.68 5.31
CA GLY A 144 -1.29 6.40 5.89
C GLY A 144 -0.49 6.09 7.14
N THR A 145 -0.44 4.83 7.53
CA THR A 145 0.30 4.35 8.71
C THR A 145 1.62 3.73 8.26
N THR A 146 2.75 4.39 8.55
CA THR A 146 4.06 3.84 8.18
C THR A 146 4.50 2.74 9.15
N VAL A 147 4.93 1.60 8.60
CA VAL A 147 5.50 0.48 9.35
C VAL A 147 6.97 0.32 8.95
N GLU A 148 7.90 0.57 9.87
CA GLU A 148 9.34 0.45 9.63
C GLU A 148 9.79 -1.00 9.76
N ILE A 149 10.50 -1.51 8.77
CA ILE A 149 11.01 -2.88 8.72
C ILE A 149 12.54 -2.82 8.87
N GLY A 150 13.07 -3.43 9.94
CA GLY A 150 14.52 -3.46 10.21
C GLY A 150 15.30 -4.48 9.38
N ASN A 151 14.63 -5.51 8.84
CA ASN A 151 15.26 -6.59 8.09
C ASN A 151 14.54 -6.84 6.75
N GLU A 152 15.30 -6.79 5.64
CA GLU A 152 14.74 -6.99 4.30
C GLU A 152 14.04 -8.35 4.12
N LYS A 153 14.56 -9.41 4.74
CA LYS A 153 13.96 -10.76 4.65
C LYS A 153 12.53 -10.77 5.19
N LEU A 154 12.23 -9.98 6.23
CA LEU A 154 10.90 -9.87 6.82
C LEU A 154 9.91 -9.08 5.94
N SER A 155 10.38 -8.29 4.98
CA SER A 155 9.52 -7.51 4.08
C SER A 155 8.50 -8.37 3.36
N LYS A 156 8.89 -9.57 2.91
CA LYS A 156 8.02 -10.48 2.15
C LYS A 156 6.80 -10.96 2.96
N ASN A 157 6.90 -11.01 4.29
CA ASN A 157 5.78 -11.35 5.16
C ASN A 157 4.67 -10.29 5.07
N PHE A 158 5.04 -9.00 5.13
CA PHE A 158 4.09 -7.89 4.96
C PHE A 158 3.45 -7.91 3.56
N TRP A 159 4.21 -8.29 2.53
CA TRP A 159 3.64 -8.39 1.17
C TRP A 159 2.72 -9.58 1.01
N ALA A 160 3.02 -10.71 1.65
CA ALA A 160 2.11 -11.84 1.71
C ALA A 160 0.77 -11.45 2.34
N THR A 161 0.82 -10.72 3.47
CA THR A 161 -0.37 -10.20 4.14
C THR A 161 -1.14 -9.23 3.23
N SER A 162 -0.45 -8.35 2.52
CA SER A 162 -1.07 -7.46 1.53
C SER A 162 -1.73 -8.21 0.37
N GLY A 163 -1.28 -9.43 0.07
CA GLY A 163 -1.88 -10.31 -0.93
C GLY A 163 -3.31 -10.76 -0.60
N MET A 164 -3.75 -10.61 0.66
CA MET A 164 -5.12 -10.90 1.10
C MET A 164 -6.11 -9.74 0.81
N TYR A 165 -5.67 -8.68 0.15
CA TYR A 165 -6.47 -7.50 -0.13
C TYR A 165 -7.80 -7.79 -0.85
N ALA A 166 -7.77 -8.62 -1.88
CA ALA A 166 -8.99 -9.01 -2.60
C ALA A 166 -9.90 -9.92 -1.78
N SER A 167 -9.32 -10.83 -0.99
CA SER A 167 -10.07 -11.74 -0.11
C SER A 167 -10.86 -10.98 0.96
N PHE A 168 -10.34 -9.84 1.43
CA PHE A 168 -11.10 -8.98 2.32
C PHE A 168 -12.34 -8.39 1.64
N TYR A 169 -12.23 -7.93 0.40
CA TYR A 169 -13.40 -7.44 -0.34
C TYR A 169 -14.39 -8.56 -0.66
N GLU A 170 -13.93 -9.79 -0.90
CA GLU A 170 -14.80 -10.94 -1.09
C GLU A 170 -15.63 -11.23 0.18
N LEU A 171 -15.01 -11.12 1.36
CA LEU A 171 -15.73 -11.24 2.63
C LEU A 171 -16.82 -10.18 2.77
N LEU A 172 -16.51 -8.89 2.50
CA LEU A 172 -17.50 -7.81 2.55
C LEU A 172 -18.63 -8.04 1.55
N SER A 173 -18.30 -8.51 0.32
CA SER A 173 -19.27 -8.84 -0.72
C SER A 173 -20.19 -9.97 -0.28
N THR A 174 -19.64 -11.04 0.26
CA THR A 174 -20.38 -12.21 0.75
C THR A 174 -21.39 -11.81 1.83
N MET A 175 -20.97 -11.06 2.84
CA MET A 175 -21.84 -10.61 3.92
C MET A 175 -22.91 -9.62 3.43
N SER A 176 -22.57 -8.71 2.51
CA SER A 176 -23.53 -7.79 1.90
C SER A 176 -24.59 -8.54 1.09
N ASN A 177 -24.17 -9.53 0.29
CA ASN A 177 -25.07 -10.35 -0.52
C ASN A 177 -25.99 -11.22 0.36
N TRP A 178 -25.52 -11.66 1.52
CA TRP A 178 -26.35 -12.39 2.49
C TRP A 178 -27.52 -11.51 3.00
N LEU A 179 -27.28 -10.23 3.29
CA LEU A 179 -28.33 -9.27 3.65
C LEU A 179 -29.30 -9.01 2.48
N VAL A 180 -28.76 -8.86 1.27
CA VAL A 180 -29.59 -8.62 0.06
C VAL A 180 -30.53 -9.80 -0.20
N LYS A 181 -30.08 -11.04 -0.06
CA LYS A 181 -30.92 -12.24 -0.17
C LYS A 181 -32.05 -12.29 0.87
N ARG A 182 -31.99 -11.48 1.93
CA ARG A 182 -33.01 -11.34 2.98
C ARG A 182 -33.88 -10.07 2.86
N GLY A 183 -33.86 -9.46 1.67
CA GLY A 183 -34.73 -8.33 1.36
C GLY A 183 -34.14 -6.95 1.68
N ILE A 184 -32.91 -6.86 2.16
CA ILE A 184 -32.26 -5.57 2.40
C ILE A 184 -31.78 -4.96 1.08
N LYS A 185 -32.10 -3.71 0.81
CA LYS A 185 -31.59 -3.00 -0.38
C LYS A 185 -30.07 -2.98 -0.40
N ARG A 186 -29.47 -3.20 -1.58
CA ARG A 186 -28.02 -3.36 -1.77
C ARG A 186 -27.18 -2.21 -1.19
N ASP A 187 -27.59 -0.98 -1.41
CA ASP A 187 -26.91 0.21 -0.90
C ASP A 187 -26.87 0.23 0.64
N LYS A 188 -27.99 -0.11 1.29
CA LYS A 188 -28.07 -0.22 2.75
C LYS A 188 -27.21 -1.37 3.29
N ALA A 189 -27.26 -2.54 2.64
CA ALA A 189 -26.47 -3.70 3.02
C ALA A 189 -24.96 -3.39 2.95
N GLN A 190 -24.47 -2.82 1.83
CA GLN A 190 -23.08 -2.44 1.66
C GLN A 190 -22.66 -1.35 2.65
N LYS A 191 -23.49 -0.33 2.86
CA LYS A 191 -23.24 0.74 3.83
C LYS A 191 -23.07 0.19 5.24
N TYR A 192 -23.97 -0.71 5.67
CA TYR A 192 -23.91 -1.34 6.98
C TYR A 192 -22.63 -2.16 7.16
N ILE A 193 -22.35 -3.08 6.25
CA ILE A 193 -21.18 -3.97 6.33
C ILE A 193 -19.87 -3.19 6.30
N THR A 194 -19.75 -2.21 5.40
CA THR A 194 -18.52 -1.41 5.33
C THR A 194 -18.31 -0.55 6.58
N SER A 195 -19.38 0.05 7.13
CA SER A 195 -19.30 0.82 8.39
C SER A 195 -18.93 -0.07 9.58
N LEU A 196 -19.48 -1.29 9.66
CA LEU A 196 -19.15 -2.27 10.70
C LEU A 196 -17.65 -2.59 10.68
N PHE A 197 -17.08 -2.96 9.52
CA PHE A 197 -15.66 -3.30 9.42
C PHE A 197 -14.73 -2.11 9.65
N VAL A 198 -15.14 -0.89 9.29
CA VAL A 198 -14.39 0.32 9.63
C VAL A 198 -14.35 0.51 11.14
N ALA A 199 -15.48 0.44 11.83
CA ALA A 199 -15.56 0.62 13.29
C ALA A 199 -14.72 -0.42 14.04
N LEU A 200 -14.82 -1.71 13.65
CA LEU A 200 -14.04 -2.79 14.26
C LEU A 200 -12.54 -2.62 14.02
N SER A 201 -12.15 -2.19 12.81
CA SER A 201 -10.75 -1.94 12.48
C SER A 201 -10.19 -0.74 13.23
N GLU A 202 -10.95 0.33 13.39
CA GLU A 202 -10.55 1.52 14.16
C GLU A 202 -10.38 1.18 15.65
N ASN A 203 -11.31 0.41 16.23
CA ASN A 203 -11.16 -0.11 17.60
C ASN A 203 -9.92 -0.99 17.74
N ALA A 204 -9.64 -1.87 16.77
CA ALA A 204 -8.43 -2.69 16.78
C ALA A 204 -7.15 -1.85 16.68
N ILE A 205 -7.14 -0.75 15.90
CA ILE A 205 -5.99 0.19 15.83
C ILE A 205 -5.70 0.82 17.19
N VAL A 206 -6.72 1.31 17.90
CA VAL A 206 -6.56 1.89 19.25
C VAL A 206 -5.94 0.87 20.21
N ASN A 207 -6.31 -0.41 20.08
CA ASN A 207 -5.86 -1.50 20.92
C ASN A 207 -4.60 -2.24 20.41
N SER A 208 -3.99 -1.80 19.31
CA SER A 208 -2.92 -2.52 18.60
C SER A 208 -1.60 -2.69 19.35
N LYS A 209 -1.44 -2.05 20.49
CA LYS A 209 -0.28 -2.25 21.41
C LYS A 209 -0.40 -3.53 22.26
N LYS A 210 -1.59 -4.10 22.37
CA LYS A 210 -1.87 -5.36 23.07
C LYS A 210 -2.09 -6.48 22.06
N ASP A 211 -2.04 -7.74 22.51
CA ASP A 211 -2.46 -8.88 21.67
C ASP A 211 -3.95 -8.74 21.33
N LEU A 212 -4.28 -8.74 20.04
CA LEU A 212 -5.67 -8.59 19.58
C LEU A 212 -6.61 -9.71 20.03
N LYS A 213 -6.06 -10.81 20.58
CA LYS A 213 -6.87 -11.89 21.19
C LYS A 213 -7.74 -11.39 22.34
N HIS A 214 -7.34 -10.31 23.05
CA HIS A 214 -8.20 -9.76 24.10
C HIS A 214 -9.51 -9.21 23.50
N LEU A 215 -9.46 -8.54 22.33
CA LEU A 215 -10.68 -8.06 21.67
C LEU A 215 -11.63 -9.21 21.30
N VAL A 216 -11.06 -10.34 20.86
CA VAL A 216 -11.87 -11.55 20.58
C VAL A 216 -12.57 -12.02 21.85
N LYS A 217 -11.86 -12.07 22.99
CA LYS A 217 -12.43 -12.49 24.28
C LYS A 217 -13.48 -11.50 24.78
N ASP A 218 -13.15 -10.21 24.78
CA ASP A 218 -13.98 -9.14 25.36
C ASP A 218 -15.26 -8.87 24.55
N SER A 219 -15.26 -9.25 23.26
CA SER A 219 -16.42 -9.16 22.37
C SER A 219 -17.40 -10.33 22.50
N GLN A 220 -17.08 -11.33 23.30
CA GLN A 220 -17.90 -12.53 23.46
C GLN A 220 -18.62 -12.53 24.81
N THR A 221 -19.93 -12.69 24.77
CA THR A 221 -20.73 -13.04 25.96
C THR A 221 -20.98 -14.56 25.96
N PRO A 222 -21.00 -15.20 27.11
CA PRO A 222 -21.29 -16.65 27.17
C PRO A 222 -22.63 -16.97 26.49
N ARG A 223 -22.63 -17.92 25.56
CA ARG A 223 -23.77 -18.33 24.73
C ARG A 223 -24.29 -17.20 23.80
N GLY A 224 -23.51 -16.14 23.60
CA GLY A 224 -23.89 -15.01 22.73
C GLY A 224 -23.58 -15.26 21.26
N LEU A 225 -24.15 -14.42 20.39
CA LEU A 225 -23.99 -14.53 18.93
C LEU A 225 -22.53 -14.42 18.46
N ASN A 226 -21.74 -13.58 19.12
CA ASN A 226 -20.33 -13.45 18.78
C ASN A 226 -19.52 -14.71 19.13
N GLU A 227 -19.82 -15.34 20.26
CA GLU A 227 -19.21 -16.62 20.62
C GLU A 227 -19.59 -17.73 19.63
N GLN A 228 -20.86 -17.79 19.23
CA GLN A 228 -21.33 -18.73 18.21
C GLN A 228 -20.58 -18.53 16.90
N GLY A 229 -20.51 -17.29 16.38
CA GLY A 229 -19.83 -16.98 15.13
C GLY A 229 -18.34 -17.39 15.14
N VAL A 230 -17.63 -17.11 16.23
CA VAL A 230 -16.22 -17.53 16.39
C VAL A 230 -16.07 -19.05 16.39
N LYS A 231 -16.94 -19.77 17.13
CA LYS A 231 -16.90 -21.25 17.21
C LYS A 231 -17.18 -21.90 15.85
N GLU A 232 -18.21 -21.45 15.15
CA GLU A 232 -18.59 -22.00 13.84
C GLU A 232 -17.50 -21.75 12.78
N LEU A 233 -16.96 -20.54 12.69
CA LEU A 233 -15.88 -20.23 11.76
C LEU A 233 -14.58 -20.97 12.08
N ARG A 234 -14.27 -21.22 13.37
CA ARG A 234 -13.15 -22.08 13.76
C ARG A 234 -13.38 -23.53 13.31
N LYS A 235 -14.59 -24.08 13.55
CA LYS A 235 -14.96 -25.44 13.13
C LYS A 235 -14.89 -25.58 11.61
N ALA A 236 -15.35 -24.57 10.86
CA ALA A 236 -15.26 -24.53 9.40
C ALA A 236 -13.82 -24.33 8.87
N GLY A 237 -12.82 -24.12 9.74
CA GLY A 237 -11.43 -23.95 9.36
C GLY A 237 -11.10 -22.59 8.72
N PHE A 238 -11.97 -21.59 8.83
CA PHE A 238 -11.79 -20.28 8.21
C PHE A 238 -10.46 -19.63 8.58
N TYR A 239 -10.13 -19.54 9.86
CA TYR A 239 -8.89 -18.90 10.32
C TYR A 239 -7.64 -19.69 9.89
N ARG A 240 -7.70 -21.03 9.94
CA ARG A 240 -6.63 -21.92 9.45
C ARG A 240 -6.41 -21.78 7.95
N SER A 241 -7.49 -21.63 7.18
CA SER A 241 -7.38 -21.41 5.72
C SER A 241 -6.74 -20.09 5.38
N ASN A 242 -7.00 -19.01 6.15
CA ASN A 242 -6.31 -17.74 5.99
C ASN A 242 -4.79 -17.89 6.20
N GLU A 243 -4.37 -18.58 7.28
CA GLU A 243 -2.96 -18.83 7.58
C GLU A 243 -2.27 -19.68 6.49
N LYS A 244 -2.93 -20.75 6.03
CA LYS A 244 -2.44 -21.56 4.90
C LYS A 244 -2.26 -20.73 3.63
N THR A 245 -3.20 -19.82 3.33
CA THR A 245 -3.14 -18.95 2.17
C THR A 245 -1.98 -17.96 2.27
N LEU A 246 -1.77 -17.36 3.44
CA LEU A 246 -0.62 -16.48 3.70
C LEU A 246 0.72 -17.21 3.45
N ASN A 247 0.86 -18.45 3.95
CA ASN A 247 2.04 -19.27 3.75
C ASN A 247 2.25 -19.62 2.26
N SER A 248 1.18 -19.90 1.52
CA SER A 248 1.23 -20.18 0.09
C SER A 248 1.69 -18.94 -0.72
N ILE A 249 1.13 -17.76 -0.40
CA ILE A 249 1.55 -16.50 -1.03
C ILE A 249 3.02 -16.19 -0.71
N LEU A 250 3.44 -16.39 0.55
CA LEU A 250 4.83 -16.19 0.96
C LEU A 250 5.78 -17.14 0.21
N LYS A 251 5.41 -18.41 0.07
CA LYS A 251 6.18 -19.40 -0.73
C LYS A 251 6.34 -18.94 -2.17
N ARG A 252 5.29 -18.40 -2.79
CA ARG A 252 5.36 -17.82 -4.15
C ARG A 252 6.30 -16.60 -4.21
N LEU A 253 6.23 -15.69 -3.23
CA LEU A 253 7.10 -14.52 -3.15
C LEU A 253 8.58 -14.90 -2.94
N ASN A 254 8.86 -16.03 -2.32
CA ASN A 254 10.23 -16.50 -2.10
C ASN A 254 10.87 -17.11 -3.35
N LYS A 255 10.07 -17.52 -4.34
CA LYS A 255 10.55 -18.04 -5.64
C LYS A 255 10.91 -16.93 -6.64
N VAL A 256 10.53 -15.67 -6.34
CA VAL A 256 10.81 -14.46 -7.12
C VAL A 256 11.93 -13.66 -6.43
#